data_180937bb706482a6a40fdf7dcaa9a1ee
#
_entry.id   180937bb706482a6a40fdf7dcaa9a1ee
#
_cell.length_a   1.000
_cell.length_b   1.000
_cell.length_c   1.000
_cell.angle_alpha   90.00
_cell.angle_beta   90.00
_cell.angle_gamma   90.00
#
_symmetry.space_group_name_H-M   'P 1'
#
loop_
_entity.id
_entity.type
_entity.pdbx_description
1 polymer ?
#
loop_
_entity_poly.entity_id
_entity_poly.type
_entity_poly.pdbx_seq_one_letter_code
_entity_poly.pdbx_strand_id
1 'polypeptide(L)'
;MDPTRAETAHFIANICREIVSRYDVDGIHFDYIRYPEGFKRSRQKPELITRIVEESHKAVKQIKPWVRFSCSPIGKAGDLVRQSAKGWSSEAVGQDALGWVDRGLMDLLCPMMYFKGDIFYPFAADWQERTAGKGLVAPGMGIYFLSPKEKDWPLEEITRELSFLRQMGLGGAVYFREQFLSDNVKGLRSWLRTHYYRTPALLPPLPDAPSDSLGRPVLTACSHRGGEGLYTVEGAPRYVLYASETEPVDADNPANIVRIVYSNAPSGRAEVGYNMLTARAFGLHLAVTALDRWGRESAPLPLPLIE
;
A
#
# COMPACT_ATOMS: atom_id res chain seq x y z
N MET A 1 7.58 -23.05 14.71
CA MET A 1 6.37 -23.73 15.22
C MET A 1 5.93 -24.80 14.23
N ASP A 2 5.38 -25.92 14.72
CA ASP A 2 4.96 -27.02 13.87
C ASP A 2 3.54 -26.77 13.31
N PRO A 3 3.35 -26.57 12.02
CA PRO A 3 2.05 -26.27 11.42
C PRO A 3 1.10 -27.49 11.42
N THR A 4 1.60 -28.70 11.66
CA THR A 4 0.74 -29.90 11.74
C THR A 4 -0.09 -29.94 13.02
N ARG A 5 0.31 -29.18 14.04
CA ARG A 5 -0.42 -29.08 15.31
C ARG A 5 -1.50 -28.00 15.24
N ALA A 6 -2.71 -28.33 15.63
CA ALA A 6 -3.82 -27.36 15.65
C ALA A 6 -3.53 -26.17 16.58
N GLU A 7 -2.86 -26.43 17.70
CA GLU A 7 -2.49 -25.42 18.68
C GLU A 7 -1.59 -24.33 18.10
N THR A 8 -0.83 -24.60 17.04
CA THR A 8 0.00 -23.60 16.37
C THR A 8 -0.86 -22.50 15.71
N ALA A 9 -1.91 -22.90 14.98
CA ALA A 9 -2.83 -21.93 14.35
C ALA A 9 -3.54 -21.10 15.42
N HIS A 10 -4.06 -21.77 16.46
CA HIS A 10 -4.74 -21.09 17.56
C HIS A 10 -3.83 -20.11 18.31
N PHE A 11 -2.58 -20.47 18.55
CA PHE A 11 -1.60 -19.62 19.22
C PHE A 11 -1.30 -18.35 18.39
N ILE A 12 -1.07 -18.49 17.08
CA ILE A 12 -0.80 -17.35 16.19
C ILE A 12 -2.03 -16.44 16.11
N ALA A 13 -3.24 -17.03 15.99
CA ALA A 13 -4.50 -16.27 15.99
C ALA A 13 -4.68 -15.47 17.28
N ASN A 14 -4.29 -16.03 18.44
CA ASN A 14 -4.36 -15.31 19.70
C ASN A 14 -3.39 -14.14 19.78
N ILE A 15 -2.17 -14.27 19.23
CA ILE A 15 -1.23 -13.13 19.11
C ILE A 15 -1.85 -12.03 18.26
N CYS A 16 -2.40 -12.36 17.09
CA CYS A 16 -3.05 -11.38 16.22
C CYS A 16 -4.23 -10.69 16.93
N ARG A 17 -5.07 -11.46 17.65
CA ARG A 17 -6.17 -10.94 18.44
C ARG A 17 -5.68 -9.96 19.50
N GLU A 18 -4.61 -10.29 20.23
CA GLU A 18 -4.04 -9.44 21.26
C GLU A 18 -3.53 -8.12 20.68
N ILE A 19 -2.82 -8.17 19.54
CA ILE A 19 -2.31 -6.97 18.86
C ILE A 19 -3.45 -6.02 18.50
N VAL A 20 -4.47 -6.50 17.80
CA VAL A 20 -5.58 -5.62 17.36
C VAL A 20 -6.48 -5.15 18.52
N SER A 21 -6.50 -5.88 19.63
CA SER A 21 -7.24 -5.47 20.82
C SER A 21 -6.53 -4.37 21.59
N ARG A 22 -5.19 -4.44 21.66
CA ARG A 22 -4.39 -3.53 22.49
C ARG A 22 -3.88 -2.29 21.75
N TYR A 23 -3.71 -2.39 20.43
CA TYR A 23 -3.10 -1.34 19.62
C TYR A 23 -4.06 -0.87 18.52
N ASP A 24 -3.96 0.42 18.20
CA ASP A 24 -4.71 1.01 17.09
C ASP A 24 -3.94 0.84 15.76
N VAL A 25 -3.83 -0.42 15.32
CA VAL A 25 -3.19 -0.79 14.07
C VAL A 25 -4.19 -0.80 12.91
N ASP A 26 -3.72 -0.44 11.71
CA ASP A 26 -4.50 -0.47 10.47
C ASP A 26 -4.31 -1.75 9.67
N GLY A 27 -3.34 -2.59 10.03
CA GLY A 27 -3.08 -3.87 9.36
C GLY A 27 -2.25 -4.84 10.18
N ILE A 28 -2.33 -6.11 9.78
CA ILE A 28 -1.46 -7.21 10.23
C ILE A 28 -0.75 -7.76 9.00
N HIS A 29 0.56 -7.91 9.09
CA HIS A 29 1.38 -8.48 8.01
C HIS A 29 2.05 -9.76 8.47
N PHE A 30 1.89 -10.83 7.67
CA PHE A 30 2.60 -12.08 7.86
C PHE A 30 3.83 -12.15 6.96
N ASP A 31 4.99 -12.09 7.56
CA ASP A 31 6.22 -12.55 6.92
C ASP A 31 6.45 -14.03 7.21
N TYR A 32 7.15 -14.69 6.33
CA TYR A 32 7.54 -16.10 6.50
C TYR A 32 6.36 -17.07 6.72
N ILE A 33 5.17 -16.77 6.26
CA ILE A 33 3.97 -17.60 6.34
C ILE A 33 4.04 -18.75 5.32
N ARG A 34 4.88 -19.72 5.58
CA ARG A 34 5.12 -20.88 4.71
C ARG A 34 5.44 -22.14 5.52
N TYR A 35 5.36 -23.29 4.86
CA TYR A 35 5.74 -24.54 5.49
C TYR A 35 7.24 -24.52 5.81
N PRO A 36 7.63 -24.76 7.08
CA PRO A 36 9.04 -24.62 7.48
C PRO A 36 9.96 -25.65 6.80
N GLU A 37 11.15 -25.17 6.46
CA GLU A 37 12.22 -26.00 5.94
C GLU A 37 12.68 -27.03 6.95
N GLY A 38 12.98 -28.03 7.07
CA GLY A 38 13.43 -28.92 8.16
C GLY A 38 12.31 -29.76 8.80
N PHE A 39 11.06 -29.49 8.49
CA PHE A 39 9.96 -30.35 8.88
C PHE A 39 9.74 -31.47 7.87
N LYS A 40 9.21 -32.61 8.33
CA LYS A 40 8.89 -33.72 7.46
C LYS A 40 7.98 -33.28 6.31
N ARG A 41 8.33 -33.63 5.07
CA ARG A 41 7.51 -33.30 3.90
C ARG A 41 6.08 -33.77 4.08
N SER A 42 5.12 -32.87 3.86
CA SER A 42 3.69 -33.14 3.87
C SER A 42 3.07 -32.78 2.52
N ARG A 43 2.13 -33.57 2.05
CA ARG A 43 1.29 -33.23 0.89
C ARG A 43 0.23 -32.19 1.24
N GLN A 44 -0.09 -32.04 2.52
CA GLN A 44 -1.07 -31.10 3.06
C GLN A 44 -0.48 -29.74 3.48
N LYS A 45 0.69 -29.36 2.92
CA LYS A 45 1.33 -28.09 3.26
C LYS A 45 0.41 -26.87 3.07
N PRO A 46 -0.30 -26.74 1.92
CA PRO A 46 -1.16 -25.59 1.71
C PRO A 46 -2.28 -25.48 2.73
N GLU A 47 -2.94 -26.62 3.05
CA GLU A 47 -4.05 -26.66 4.01
C GLU A 47 -3.58 -26.32 5.42
N LEU A 48 -2.40 -26.82 5.81
CA LEU A 48 -1.84 -26.55 7.14
C LEU A 48 -1.49 -25.08 7.34
N ILE A 49 -0.90 -24.44 6.32
CA ILE A 49 -0.58 -23.01 6.38
C ILE A 49 -1.85 -22.16 6.25
N THR A 50 -2.76 -22.55 5.36
CA THR A 50 -4.05 -21.89 5.19
C THR A 50 -4.85 -21.84 6.47
N ARG A 51 -4.87 -22.92 7.26
CA ARG A 51 -5.55 -22.93 8.57
C ARG A 51 -5.02 -21.84 9.50
N ILE A 52 -3.69 -21.60 9.52
CA ILE A 52 -3.11 -20.52 10.32
C ILE A 52 -3.63 -19.16 9.84
N VAL A 53 -3.70 -18.94 8.52
CA VAL A 53 -4.23 -17.72 7.94
C VAL A 53 -5.71 -17.53 8.28
N GLU A 54 -6.54 -18.55 8.10
CA GLU A 54 -7.98 -18.52 8.37
C GLU A 54 -8.30 -18.18 9.83
N GLU A 55 -7.67 -18.89 10.78
CA GLU A 55 -7.91 -18.65 12.20
C GLU A 55 -7.45 -17.25 12.61
N SER A 56 -6.33 -16.78 12.09
CA SER A 56 -5.80 -15.45 12.38
C SER A 56 -6.66 -14.35 11.77
N HIS A 57 -7.06 -14.50 10.51
CA HIS A 57 -7.96 -13.57 9.82
C HIS A 57 -9.29 -13.45 10.58
N LYS A 58 -9.92 -14.59 10.92
CA LYS A 58 -11.15 -14.61 11.70
C LYS A 58 -10.99 -13.89 13.03
N ALA A 59 -9.89 -14.15 13.76
CA ALA A 59 -9.64 -13.53 15.06
C ALA A 59 -9.48 -12.01 14.96
N VAL A 60 -8.87 -11.50 13.91
CA VAL A 60 -8.69 -10.07 13.66
C VAL A 60 -9.99 -9.40 13.22
N LYS A 61 -10.66 -9.95 12.20
CA LYS A 61 -11.88 -9.36 11.63
C LYS A 61 -13.06 -9.34 12.59
N GLN A 62 -13.10 -10.24 13.56
CA GLN A 62 -14.12 -10.22 14.64
C GLN A 62 -13.99 -9.00 15.57
N ILE A 63 -12.81 -8.40 15.69
CA ILE A 63 -12.54 -7.24 16.55
C ILE A 63 -12.56 -5.95 15.75
N LYS A 64 -11.81 -5.92 14.65
CA LYS A 64 -11.67 -4.76 13.77
C LYS A 64 -11.80 -5.22 12.32
N PRO A 65 -13.02 -5.23 11.73
CA PRO A 65 -13.25 -5.71 10.36
C PRO A 65 -12.40 -4.98 9.30
N TRP A 66 -12.08 -3.71 9.54
CA TRP A 66 -11.31 -2.86 8.64
C TRP A 66 -9.79 -3.10 8.65
N VAL A 67 -9.25 -3.84 9.63
CA VAL A 67 -7.80 -4.11 9.68
C VAL A 67 -7.37 -4.92 8.48
N ARG A 68 -6.44 -4.39 7.68
CA ARG A 68 -5.88 -5.08 6.50
C ARG A 68 -5.09 -6.30 6.91
N PHE A 69 -5.24 -7.36 6.13
CA PHE A 69 -4.48 -8.59 6.29
C PHE A 69 -3.56 -8.78 5.10
N SER A 70 -2.25 -8.97 5.32
CA SER A 70 -1.26 -9.04 4.25
C SER A 70 -0.17 -10.05 4.53
N CYS A 71 0.53 -10.48 3.48
CA CYS A 71 1.69 -11.37 3.63
C CYS A 71 2.76 -11.16 2.56
N SER A 72 3.98 -11.66 2.86
CA SER A 72 5.12 -11.72 1.94
C SER A 72 5.30 -13.15 1.40
N PRO A 73 4.60 -13.56 0.33
CA PRO A 73 4.83 -14.86 -0.29
C PRO A 73 6.16 -14.89 -1.07
N ILE A 74 6.61 -16.11 -1.43
CA ILE A 74 7.73 -16.28 -2.38
C ILE A 74 7.39 -15.53 -3.67
N GLY A 75 8.36 -14.83 -4.24
CA GLY A 75 8.16 -13.91 -5.37
C GLY A 75 7.63 -14.52 -6.67
N LYS A 76 7.61 -15.84 -6.77
CA LYS A 76 7.02 -16.61 -7.86
C LYS A 76 5.82 -17.37 -7.32
N ALA A 77 4.63 -17.22 -7.93
CA ALA A 77 3.46 -17.98 -7.52
C ALA A 77 3.64 -19.48 -7.80
N GLY A 78 3.96 -19.83 -9.03
CA GLY A 78 4.24 -21.16 -9.54
C GLY A 78 5.08 -21.10 -10.81
N ASP A 79 5.08 -22.17 -11.60
CA ASP A 79 5.69 -22.19 -12.93
C ASP A 79 4.79 -21.42 -13.93
N LEU A 80 5.41 -20.63 -14.81
CA LEU A 80 4.76 -20.03 -15.97
C LEU A 80 4.99 -20.91 -17.21
N VAL A 81 4.17 -20.68 -18.26
CA VAL A 81 4.28 -21.44 -19.52
C VAL A 81 5.69 -21.36 -20.14
N ARG A 82 6.33 -20.18 -20.04
CA ARG A 82 7.65 -19.93 -20.64
C ARG A 82 8.77 -19.70 -19.63
N GLN A 83 8.46 -19.68 -18.32
CA GLN A 83 9.43 -19.38 -17.27
C GLN A 83 9.22 -20.27 -16.05
N SER A 84 10.15 -21.15 -15.76
CA SER A 84 10.08 -22.01 -14.59
C SER A 84 10.46 -21.28 -13.30
N ALA A 85 9.73 -21.56 -12.25
CA ALA A 85 10.08 -21.16 -10.87
C ALA A 85 11.27 -21.96 -10.31
N LYS A 86 11.71 -23.02 -10.99
CA LYS A 86 12.78 -23.93 -10.57
C LYS A 86 12.54 -24.58 -9.20
N GLY A 87 11.27 -24.93 -8.93
CA GLY A 87 10.87 -25.58 -7.67
C GLY A 87 10.88 -24.67 -6.44
N TRP A 88 11.11 -23.37 -6.60
CA TRP A 88 11.04 -22.38 -5.53
C TRP A 88 9.96 -21.34 -5.83
N SER A 89 8.75 -21.63 -5.35
CA SER A 89 7.56 -20.84 -5.56
C SER A 89 6.69 -20.82 -4.31
N SER A 90 5.70 -19.93 -4.28
CA SER A 90 4.67 -19.87 -3.25
C SER A 90 3.98 -21.23 -3.09
N GLU A 91 3.56 -21.84 -4.19
CA GLU A 91 2.94 -23.17 -4.21
C GLU A 91 3.87 -24.26 -3.63
N ALA A 92 5.15 -24.27 -4.01
CA ALA A 92 6.11 -25.29 -3.57
C ALA A 92 6.35 -25.29 -2.06
N VAL A 93 6.19 -24.13 -1.40
CA VAL A 93 6.35 -23.97 0.06
C VAL A 93 5.04 -23.97 0.82
N GLY A 94 3.93 -24.30 0.15
CA GLY A 94 2.62 -24.40 0.77
C GLY A 94 1.95 -23.06 1.06
N GLN A 95 2.33 -21.99 0.35
CA GLN A 95 1.65 -20.70 0.40
C GLN A 95 0.60 -20.65 -0.70
N ASP A 96 -0.65 -20.90 -0.35
CA ASP A 96 -1.80 -20.72 -1.27
C ASP A 96 -2.21 -19.25 -1.34
N ALA A 97 -1.23 -18.37 -1.62
CA ALA A 97 -1.43 -16.93 -1.52
C ALA A 97 -2.53 -16.41 -2.46
N LEU A 98 -2.66 -16.99 -3.65
CA LEU A 98 -3.72 -16.67 -4.60
C LEU A 98 -5.09 -17.14 -4.10
N GLY A 99 -5.16 -18.37 -3.59
CA GLY A 99 -6.38 -18.89 -2.98
C GLY A 99 -6.81 -18.10 -1.73
N TRP A 100 -5.87 -17.53 -0.99
CA TRP A 100 -6.19 -16.63 0.14
C TRP A 100 -6.84 -15.33 -0.34
N VAL A 101 -6.34 -14.72 -1.43
CA VAL A 101 -6.98 -13.55 -2.05
C VAL A 101 -8.34 -13.90 -2.61
N ASP A 102 -8.48 -15.01 -3.34
CA ASP A 102 -9.75 -15.47 -3.91
C ASP A 102 -10.85 -15.68 -2.85
N ARG A 103 -10.46 -16.04 -1.64
CA ARG A 103 -11.35 -16.25 -0.49
C ARG A 103 -11.49 -15.04 0.41
N GLY A 104 -10.90 -13.89 0.07
CA GLY A 104 -10.93 -12.67 0.88
C GLY A 104 -10.16 -12.78 2.21
N LEU A 105 -9.20 -13.70 2.31
CA LEU A 105 -8.38 -13.87 3.52
C LEU A 105 -7.14 -12.97 3.53
N MET A 106 -6.77 -12.39 2.39
CA MET A 106 -5.67 -11.44 2.23
C MET A 106 -6.12 -10.25 1.38
N ASP A 107 -5.90 -9.05 1.91
CA ASP A 107 -6.18 -7.77 1.23
C ASP A 107 -5.00 -7.30 0.37
N LEU A 108 -3.77 -7.72 0.73
CA LEU A 108 -2.54 -7.29 0.09
C LEU A 108 -1.50 -8.42 0.07
N LEU A 109 -0.92 -8.68 -1.09
CA LEU A 109 0.25 -9.56 -1.25
C LEU A 109 1.50 -8.72 -1.54
N CYS A 110 2.59 -9.06 -0.84
CA CYS A 110 3.91 -8.45 -1.03
C CYS A 110 4.91 -9.54 -1.48
N PRO A 111 4.79 -10.11 -2.70
CA PRO A 111 5.65 -11.21 -3.13
C PRO A 111 7.12 -10.76 -3.16
N MET A 112 7.99 -11.57 -2.54
CA MET A 112 9.44 -11.28 -2.39
C MET A 112 10.18 -11.47 -3.71
N MET A 113 10.12 -10.47 -4.59
CA MET A 113 10.66 -10.51 -5.95
C MET A 113 12.09 -9.96 -6.02
N TYR A 114 13.03 -10.62 -5.32
CA TYR A 114 14.42 -10.19 -5.21
C TYR A 114 15.27 -10.73 -6.38
N PHE A 115 14.81 -10.50 -7.60
CA PHE A 115 15.44 -10.89 -8.85
C PHE A 115 15.19 -9.81 -9.90
N LYS A 116 15.94 -9.79 -11.00
CA LYS A 116 15.94 -8.77 -12.01
C LYS A 116 15.72 -9.31 -13.42
N GLY A 117 15.53 -8.39 -14.35
CA GLY A 117 15.48 -8.68 -15.78
C GLY A 117 14.35 -9.61 -16.18
N ASP A 118 14.65 -10.56 -17.04
CA ASP A 118 13.68 -11.47 -17.64
C ASP A 118 12.92 -12.35 -16.64
N ILE A 119 13.39 -12.42 -15.40
CA ILE A 119 12.70 -13.14 -14.33
C ILE A 119 11.69 -12.25 -13.62
N PHE A 120 11.98 -10.97 -13.44
CA PHE A 120 11.10 -10.07 -12.70
C PHE A 120 9.76 -9.84 -13.40
N TYR A 121 9.81 -9.38 -14.64
CA TYR A 121 8.63 -8.90 -15.36
C TYR A 121 7.53 -9.96 -15.55
N PRO A 122 7.83 -11.19 -15.99
CA PRO A 122 6.80 -12.20 -16.19
C PRO A 122 6.08 -12.58 -14.88
N PHE A 123 6.82 -12.71 -13.77
CA PHE A 123 6.22 -13.06 -12.49
C PHE A 123 5.46 -11.91 -11.85
N ALA A 124 5.87 -10.65 -12.08
CA ALA A 124 5.10 -9.49 -11.64
C ALA A 124 3.76 -9.39 -12.38
N ALA A 125 3.77 -9.63 -13.70
CA ALA A 125 2.55 -9.69 -14.50
C ALA A 125 1.63 -10.82 -14.05
N ASP A 126 2.16 -12.04 -13.81
CA ASP A 126 1.39 -13.18 -13.31
C ASP A 126 0.67 -12.88 -11.99
N TRP A 127 1.38 -12.28 -11.02
CA TRP A 127 0.75 -11.86 -9.77
C TRP A 127 -0.40 -10.88 -10.01
N GLN A 128 -0.21 -9.86 -10.85
CA GLN A 128 -1.23 -8.86 -11.14
C GLN A 128 -2.44 -9.47 -11.84
N GLU A 129 -2.22 -10.27 -12.88
CA GLU A 129 -3.29 -10.88 -13.66
C GLU A 129 -4.15 -11.84 -12.83
N ARG A 130 -3.52 -12.64 -11.97
CA ARG A 130 -4.21 -13.63 -11.14
C ARG A 130 -4.94 -13.04 -9.94
N THR A 131 -4.59 -11.82 -9.51
CA THR A 131 -5.22 -11.14 -8.37
C THR A 131 -6.08 -9.95 -8.78
N ALA A 132 -6.17 -9.63 -10.07
CA ALA A 132 -6.87 -8.46 -10.57
C ALA A 132 -8.34 -8.39 -10.08
N GLY A 133 -8.69 -7.25 -9.47
CA GLY A 133 -10.03 -7.00 -8.94
C GLY A 133 -10.38 -7.73 -7.63
N LYS A 134 -9.44 -8.48 -7.03
CA LYS A 134 -9.67 -9.27 -5.80
C LYS A 134 -8.80 -8.85 -4.62
N GLY A 135 -7.62 -8.34 -4.90
CA GLY A 135 -6.66 -7.90 -3.88
C GLY A 135 -5.57 -7.04 -4.48
N LEU A 136 -4.81 -6.38 -3.60
CA LEU A 136 -3.69 -5.54 -3.99
C LEU A 136 -2.41 -6.38 -4.06
N VAL A 137 -1.53 -6.01 -5.00
CA VAL A 137 -0.17 -6.58 -5.09
C VAL A 137 0.84 -5.44 -5.05
N ALA A 138 1.79 -5.54 -4.11
CA ALA A 138 2.93 -4.64 -4.00
C ALA A 138 4.22 -5.46 -3.93
N PRO A 139 4.88 -5.76 -5.06
CA PRO A 139 6.07 -6.60 -5.09
C PRO A 139 7.20 -6.09 -4.22
N GLY A 140 7.87 -7.01 -3.52
CA GLY A 140 9.07 -6.75 -2.75
C GLY A 140 10.27 -6.58 -3.66
N MET A 141 10.88 -5.40 -3.61
CA MET A 141 12.05 -5.02 -4.39
C MET A 141 13.33 -5.31 -3.61
N GLY A 142 14.27 -6.04 -4.21
CA GLY A 142 15.55 -6.37 -3.59
C GLY A 142 16.57 -5.23 -3.68
N ILE A 143 16.25 -4.07 -3.08
CA ILE A 143 17.10 -2.86 -3.17
C ILE A 143 18.47 -3.02 -2.48
N TYR A 144 18.63 -4.01 -1.59
CA TYR A 144 19.92 -4.32 -0.98
C TYR A 144 20.95 -4.78 -2.02
N PHE A 145 20.51 -5.32 -3.17
CA PHE A 145 21.39 -5.70 -4.26
C PHE A 145 22.05 -4.52 -5.00
N LEU A 146 21.59 -3.29 -4.77
CA LEU A 146 22.30 -2.10 -5.23
C LEU A 146 23.66 -1.92 -4.55
N SER A 147 23.82 -2.47 -3.33
CA SER A 147 25.05 -2.36 -2.58
C SER A 147 26.20 -3.09 -3.28
N PRO A 148 27.42 -2.47 -3.40
CA PRO A 148 28.62 -3.15 -3.88
C PRO A 148 29.03 -4.37 -3.04
N LYS A 149 28.60 -4.43 -1.78
CA LYS A 149 28.85 -5.57 -0.88
C LYS A 149 27.95 -6.79 -1.18
N GLU A 150 26.92 -6.58 -1.99
CA GLU A 150 25.95 -7.60 -2.39
C GLU A 150 26.14 -7.98 -3.87
N LYS A 151 25.30 -7.49 -4.77
CA LYS A 151 25.38 -7.80 -6.22
C LYS A 151 25.72 -6.62 -7.10
N ASP A 152 25.88 -5.44 -6.51
CA ASP A 152 26.21 -4.20 -7.18
C ASP A 152 25.30 -3.88 -8.41
N TRP A 153 24.01 -4.15 -8.28
CA TRP A 153 23.07 -3.83 -9.36
C TRP A 153 23.10 -2.35 -9.71
N PRO A 154 23.00 -2.00 -10.99
CA PRO A 154 22.82 -0.61 -11.39
C PRO A 154 21.45 -0.10 -10.90
N LEU A 155 21.34 1.21 -10.64
CA LEU A 155 20.08 1.83 -10.18
C LEU A 155 18.95 1.61 -11.18
N GLU A 156 19.28 1.58 -12.46
CA GLU A 156 18.37 1.42 -13.60
C GLU A 156 17.54 0.13 -13.52
N GLU A 157 18.05 -0.93 -12.90
CA GLU A 157 17.27 -2.15 -12.70
C GLU A 157 16.04 -1.85 -11.83
N ILE A 158 16.24 -1.25 -10.67
CA ILE A 158 15.14 -0.91 -9.75
C ILE A 158 14.20 0.12 -10.37
N THR A 159 14.72 1.12 -11.07
CA THR A 159 13.87 2.16 -11.66
C THR A 159 13.01 1.65 -12.82
N ARG A 160 13.52 0.69 -13.63
CA ARG A 160 12.76 0.02 -14.67
C ARG A 160 11.67 -0.89 -14.10
N GLU A 161 12.02 -1.68 -13.08
CA GLU A 161 11.06 -2.53 -12.37
C GLU A 161 9.92 -1.69 -11.79
N LEU A 162 10.21 -0.60 -11.08
CA LEU A 162 9.21 0.33 -10.55
C LEU A 162 8.32 0.93 -11.63
N SER A 163 8.91 1.35 -12.76
CA SER A 163 8.16 1.89 -13.89
C SER A 163 7.21 0.84 -14.47
N PHE A 164 7.67 -0.40 -14.59
CA PHE A 164 6.84 -1.51 -15.05
C PHE A 164 5.68 -1.79 -14.09
N LEU A 165 5.92 -1.83 -12.76
CA LEU A 165 4.84 -2.04 -11.77
C LEU A 165 3.75 -0.98 -11.91
N ARG A 166 4.13 0.27 -12.13
CA ARG A 166 3.17 1.37 -12.33
C ARG A 166 2.38 1.21 -13.64
N GLN A 167 3.04 0.84 -14.74
CA GLN A 167 2.39 0.60 -16.03
C GLN A 167 1.40 -0.56 -15.97
N MET A 168 1.71 -1.59 -15.20
CA MET A 168 0.83 -2.75 -14.98
C MET A 168 -0.30 -2.46 -13.97
N GLY A 169 -0.35 -1.29 -13.35
CA GLY A 169 -1.38 -0.94 -12.38
C GLY A 169 -1.30 -1.70 -11.05
N LEU A 170 -0.09 -2.15 -10.66
CA LEU A 170 0.09 -2.77 -9.34
C LEU A 170 -0.10 -1.75 -8.20
N GLY A 171 -0.53 -2.24 -7.04
CA GLY A 171 -0.88 -1.41 -5.88
C GLY A 171 0.29 -0.66 -5.22
N GLY A 172 1.53 -0.92 -5.64
CA GLY A 172 2.72 -0.27 -5.10
C GLY A 172 3.97 -1.14 -5.16
N ALA A 173 4.95 -0.83 -4.30
CA ALA A 173 6.17 -1.61 -4.13
C ALA A 173 6.61 -1.62 -2.67
N VAL A 174 7.22 -2.70 -2.22
CA VAL A 174 7.84 -2.85 -0.89
C VAL A 174 9.35 -2.91 -1.05
N TYR A 175 10.09 -2.12 -0.29
CA TYR A 175 11.54 -2.01 -0.42
C TYR A 175 12.25 -2.81 0.66
N PHE A 176 12.95 -3.86 0.29
CA PHE A 176 13.74 -4.64 1.23
C PHE A 176 15.22 -4.30 1.07
N ARG A 177 15.82 -3.59 2.02
CA ARG A 177 15.24 -3.13 3.30
C ARG A 177 15.52 -1.65 3.53
N GLU A 178 14.92 -1.08 4.55
CA GLU A 178 14.94 0.33 4.91
C GLU A 178 16.35 0.94 4.97
N GLN A 179 17.34 0.23 5.52
CA GLN A 179 18.72 0.71 5.60
C GLN A 179 19.25 1.26 4.27
N PHE A 180 18.97 0.59 3.15
CA PHE A 180 19.47 0.99 1.83
C PHE A 180 18.76 2.23 1.27
N LEU A 181 17.54 2.53 1.75
CA LEU A 181 16.87 3.80 1.50
C LEU A 181 17.48 4.91 2.35
N SER A 182 17.70 4.68 3.63
CA SER A 182 18.30 5.64 4.55
C SER A 182 19.71 6.02 4.12
N ASP A 183 20.50 5.05 3.72
CA ASP A 183 21.86 5.24 3.19
C ASP A 183 21.88 5.86 1.77
N ASN A 184 20.71 6.01 1.14
CA ASN A 184 20.57 6.53 -0.22
C ASN A 184 21.49 5.83 -1.23
N VAL A 185 21.60 4.50 -1.15
CA VAL A 185 22.50 3.71 -1.99
C VAL A 185 22.24 4.00 -3.47
N LYS A 186 23.29 4.33 -4.21
CA LYS A 186 23.26 4.77 -5.63
C LYS A 186 22.25 5.89 -5.93
N GLY A 187 21.84 6.67 -4.92
CA GLY A 187 20.88 7.75 -5.09
C GLY A 187 19.41 7.33 -5.19
N LEU A 188 19.08 6.08 -4.84
CA LEU A 188 17.72 5.55 -4.96
C LEU A 188 16.68 6.42 -4.23
N ARG A 189 16.91 6.79 -2.95
CA ARG A 189 15.97 7.64 -2.20
C ARG A 189 15.76 8.99 -2.88
N SER A 190 16.85 9.61 -3.35
CA SER A 190 16.79 10.89 -4.07
C SER A 190 15.95 10.75 -5.34
N TRP A 191 16.18 9.71 -6.13
CA TRP A 191 15.43 9.44 -7.35
C TRP A 191 13.95 9.18 -7.07
N LEU A 192 13.63 8.35 -6.05
CA LEU A 192 12.24 8.10 -5.64
C LEU A 192 11.52 9.40 -5.30
N ARG A 193 12.16 10.27 -4.51
CA ARG A 193 11.59 11.55 -4.08
C ARG A 193 11.36 12.52 -5.23
N THR A 194 12.29 12.63 -6.16
CA THR A 194 12.27 13.66 -7.23
C THR A 194 11.56 13.21 -8.50
N HIS A 195 11.42 11.89 -8.72
CA HIS A 195 10.85 11.33 -9.93
C HIS A 195 9.63 10.43 -9.66
N TYR A 196 9.84 9.31 -8.97
CA TYR A 196 8.80 8.27 -8.88
C TYR A 196 7.63 8.66 -7.95
N TYR A 197 7.94 9.21 -6.78
CA TYR A 197 6.97 9.71 -5.80
C TYR A 197 6.99 11.24 -5.71
N ARG A 198 7.11 11.91 -6.85
CA ARG A 198 7.14 13.37 -6.94
C ARG A 198 5.87 14.01 -6.41
N THR A 199 4.73 13.39 -6.65
CA THR A 199 3.42 13.81 -6.15
C THR A 199 2.92 12.84 -5.10
N PRO A 200 2.14 13.28 -4.11
CA PRO A 200 1.45 12.40 -3.17
C PRO A 200 0.52 11.44 -3.90
N ALA A 201 0.24 10.30 -3.26
CA ALA A 201 -0.77 9.35 -3.72
C ALA A 201 -1.62 8.92 -2.52
N LEU A 202 -2.89 8.61 -2.78
CA LEU A 202 -3.77 8.02 -1.79
C LEU A 202 -3.61 6.50 -1.76
N LEU A 203 -3.78 5.95 -0.56
CA LEU A 203 -3.92 4.50 -0.44
C LEU A 203 -5.30 4.09 -0.98
N PRO A 204 -5.40 2.96 -1.70
CA PRO A 204 -6.70 2.44 -2.10
C PRO A 204 -7.61 2.26 -0.88
N PRO A 205 -8.90 2.60 -0.98
CA PRO A 205 -9.84 2.45 0.12
C PRO A 205 -9.98 0.99 0.55
N LEU A 206 -10.29 0.78 1.84
CA LEU A 206 -10.59 -0.56 2.36
C LEU A 206 -12.01 -0.96 1.95
N PRO A 207 -12.20 -2.11 1.30
CA PRO A 207 -13.52 -2.54 0.84
C PRO A 207 -14.51 -2.79 1.99
N ASP A 208 -14.04 -3.28 3.15
CA ASP A 208 -14.85 -3.60 4.33
C ASP A 208 -14.92 -2.45 5.35
N ALA A 209 -14.60 -1.22 4.93
CA ALA A 209 -14.74 -0.06 5.80
C ALA A 209 -16.21 0.19 6.15
N PRO A 210 -16.51 0.70 7.38
CA PRO A 210 -17.87 1.09 7.74
C PRO A 210 -18.49 2.00 6.68
N SER A 211 -19.77 1.78 6.37
CA SER A 211 -20.45 2.46 5.24
C SER A 211 -20.90 3.89 5.55
N ASP A 212 -20.55 4.45 6.70
CA ASP A 212 -20.92 5.81 7.07
C ASP A 212 -20.46 6.81 6.00
N SER A 213 -21.34 7.67 5.57
CA SER A 213 -21.03 8.70 4.57
C SER A 213 -20.04 9.69 5.15
N LEU A 214 -18.90 9.84 4.50
CA LEU A 214 -17.96 10.90 4.82
C LEU A 214 -18.51 12.24 4.31
N GLY A 215 -18.83 13.16 5.24
CA GLY A 215 -19.31 14.47 4.90
C GLY A 215 -18.26 15.30 4.17
N ARG A 216 -18.71 16.26 3.35
CA ARG A 216 -17.82 17.28 2.79
C ARG A 216 -17.13 18.06 3.91
N PRO A 217 -15.88 18.53 3.73
CA PRO A 217 -15.26 19.48 4.64
C PRO A 217 -16.09 20.77 4.76
N VAL A 218 -16.02 21.42 5.91
CA VAL A 218 -16.60 22.74 6.13
C VAL A 218 -15.49 23.77 6.10
N LEU A 219 -15.57 24.75 5.20
CA LEU A 219 -14.66 25.89 5.17
C LEU A 219 -15.11 26.91 6.22
N THR A 220 -14.29 27.14 7.26
CA THR A 220 -14.63 28.01 8.39
C THR A 220 -13.91 29.35 8.37
N ALA A 221 -12.77 29.44 7.70
CA ALA A 221 -12.05 30.71 7.52
C ALA A 221 -11.15 30.67 6.28
N CYS A 222 -10.91 31.86 5.72
CA CYS A 222 -9.93 32.12 4.68
C CYS A 222 -9.04 33.28 5.12
N SER A 223 -7.74 33.19 4.86
CA SER A 223 -6.79 34.26 5.11
C SER A 223 -5.66 34.21 4.09
N HIS A 224 -4.91 35.32 3.98
CA HIS A 224 -3.75 35.41 3.11
C HIS A 224 -2.51 35.72 3.94
N ARG A 225 -1.42 34.99 3.73
CA ARG A 225 -0.17 35.19 4.45
C ARG A 225 1.04 34.88 3.57
N GLY A 226 1.85 35.92 3.30
CA GLY A 226 3.12 35.73 2.59
C GLY A 226 3.00 35.14 1.16
N GLY A 227 1.91 35.47 0.45
CA GLY A 227 1.65 34.90 -0.89
C GLY A 227 0.91 33.57 -0.89
N GLU A 228 0.64 32.98 0.28
CA GLU A 228 -0.19 31.79 0.43
C GLU A 228 -1.62 32.15 0.82
N GLY A 229 -2.60 31.57 0.14
CA GLY A 229 -3.97 31.50 0.61
C GLY A 229 -4.10 30.35 1.60
N LEU A 230 -4.62 30.65 2.79
CA LEU A 230 -4.78 29.68 3.89
C LEU A 230 -6.29 29.47 4.12
N TYR A 231 -6.68 28.21 4.15
CA TYR A 231 -8.07 27.78 4.32
C TYR A 231 -8.18 26.93 5.57
N THR A 232 -8.99 27.36 6.52
CA THR A 232 -9.32 26.54 7.69
C THR A 232 -10.51 25.66 7.36
N VAL A 233 -10.32 24.36 7.44
CA VAL A 233 -11.33 23.32 7.16
C VAL A 233 -11.56 22.46 8.40
N GLU A 234 -12.78 21.95 8.54
CA GLU A 234 -13.21 21.11 9.67
C GLU A 234 -14.05 19.92 9.19
N GLY A 235 -14.16 18.89 10.02
CA GLY A 235 -15.05 17.72 9.81
C GLY A 235 -14.37 16.42 9.49
N ALA A 236 -13.02 16.37 9.39
CA ALA A 236 -12.32 15.12 9.11
C ALA A 236 -10.92 15.06 9.77
N PRO A 237 -10.39 13.85 10.02
CA PRO A 237 -9.03 13.69 10.55
C PRO A 237 -7.94 14.02 9.52
N ARG A 238 -8.25 13.97 8.23
CA ARG A 238 -7.32 14.22 7.12
C ARG A 238 -8.04 14.93 5.98
N TYR A 239 -7.26 15.67 5.20
CA TYR A 239 -7.75 16.39 4.02
C TYR A 239 -6.79 16.21 2.86
N VAL A 240 -7.33 16.20 1.64
CA VAL A 240 -6.54 16.20 0.42
C VAL A 240 -6.79 17.51 -0.31
N LEU A 241 -5.73 18.29 -0.55
CA LEU A 241 -5.77 19.48 -1.38
C LEU A 241 -5.49 19.10 -2.82
N TYR A 242 -6.34 19.55 -3.71
CA TYR A 242 -6.23 19.42 -5.16
C TYR A 242 -6.05 20.76 -5.84
N ALA A 243 -5.29 20.76 -6.93
CA ALA A 243 -5.20 21.89 -7.85
C ALA A 243 -5.29 21.37 -9.30
N SER A 244 -6.12 21.98 -10.12
CA SER A 244 -6.38 21.56 -11.50
C SER A 244 -6.64 22.76 -12.40
N GLU A 245 -6.28 22.68 -13.68
CA GLU A 245 -6.65 23.66 -14.69
C GLU A 245 -8.13 23.57 -15.11
N THR A 246 -8.81 22.50 -14.72
CA THR A 246 -10.24 22.27 -15.01
C THR A 246 -11.13 22.66 -13.85
N GLU A 247 -12.34 23.17 -14.17
CA GLU A 247 -13.41 23.43 -13.21
C GLU A 247 -14.68 22.65 -13.64
N PRO A 248 -15.27 21.84 -12.75
CA PRO A 248 -14.80 21.54 -11.37
C PRO A 248 -13.45 20.84 -11.35
N VAL A 249 -12.75 20.97 -10.22
CA VAL A 249 -11.48 20.28 -10.00
C VAL A 249 -11.69 18.76 -10.08
N ASP A 250 -10.93 18.10 -10.95
CA ASP A 250 -10.95 16.65 -11.09
C ASP A 250 -10.17 16.00 -9.94
N ALA A 251 -10.88 15.54 -8.91
CA ALA A 251 -10.31 14.87 -7.75
C ALA A 251 -10.01 13.38 -8.02
N ASP A 252 -10.53 12.80 -9.10
CA ASP A 252 -10.25 11.41 -9.48
C ASP A 252 -8.88 11.27 -10.16
N ASN A 253 -8.32 12.39 -10.64
CA ASN A 253 -6.98 12.40 -11.22
C ASN A 253 -5.92 12.59 -10.12
N PRO A 254 -5.10 11.56 -9.80
CA PRO A 254 -4.08 11.65 -8.77
C PRO A 254 -2.97 12.67 -9.08
N ALA A 255 -2.82 13.09 -10.35
CA ALA A 255 -1.86 14.14 -10.71
C ALA A 255 -2.23 15.51 -10.15
N ASN A 256 -3.50 15.71 -9.80
CA ASN A 256 -4.02 16.95 -9.22
C ASN A 256 -3.82 17.02 -7.70
N ILE A 257 -3.38 15.94 -7.04
CA ILE A 257 -3.10 15.93 -5.61
C ILE A 257 -1.88 16.81 -5.32
N VAL A 258 -2.10 17.87 -4.55
CA VAL A 258 -1.05 18.79 -4.09
C VAL A 258 -0.46 18.29 -2.77
N ARG A 259 -1.33 18.00 -1.81
CA ARG A 259 -0.92 17.71 -0.43
C ARG A 259 -1.99 16.93 0.33
N ILE A 260 -1.54 16.08 1.24
CA ILE A 260 -2.38 15.47 2.27
C ILE A 260 -2.06 16.18 3.59
N VAL A 261 -3.10 16.70 4.27
CA VAL A 261 -2.99 17.44 5.53
C VAL A 261 -3.68 16.64 6.63
N TYR A 262 -3.02 16.56 7.78
CA TYR A 262 -3.56 15.88 8.97
C TYR A 262 -4.08 16.91 9.96
N SER A 263 -5.27 16.65 10.50
CA SER A 263 -5.77 17.42 11.64
C SER A 263 -5.13 16.91 12.93
N ASN A 264 -4.64 17.84 13.74
CA ASN A 264 -4.16 17.55 15.09
C ASN A 264 -5.22 17.88 16.18
N ALA A 265 -6.42 18.32 15.75
CA ALA A 265 -7.49 18.71 16.65
C ALA A 265 -8.60 17.65 16.71
N PRO A 266 -9.23 17.40 17.87
CA PRO A 266 -10.37 16.49 18.00
C PRO A 266 -11.57 16.89 17.11
N SER A 267 -11.73 18.19 16.80
CA SER A 267 -12.75 18.70 15.88
C SER A 267 -12.50 18.38 14.42
N GLY A 268 -11.35 17.79 14.08
CA GLY A 268 -10.92 17.61 12.71
C GLY A 268 -10.49 18.91 12.04
N ARG A 269 -10.18 19.98 12.79
CA ARG A 269 -9.74 21.27 12.23
C ARG A 269 -8.32 21.18 11.69
N ALA A 270 -8.13 21.66 10.45
CA ALA A 270 -6.82 21.79 9.81
C ALA A 270 -6.74 23.09 9.00
N GLU A 271 -5.51 23.55 8.79
CA GLU A 271 -5.20 24.65 7.87
C GLU A 271 -4.54 24.08 6.62
N VAL A 272 -5.10 24.41 5.46
CA VAL A 272 -4.66 23.99 4.15
C VAL A 272 -4.19 25.21 3.37
N GLY A 273 -2.94 25.21 2.90
CA GLY A 273 -2.34 26.34 2.21
C GLY A 273 -1.94 26.05 0.76
N TYR A 274 -2.10 27.06 -0.10
CA TYR A 274 -1.62 27.04 -1.48
C TYR A 274 -1.06 28.40 -1.91
N ASN A 275 -0.03 28.38 -2.76
CA ASN A 275 0.54 29.62 -3.28
C ASN A 275 -0.39 30.27 -4.32
N MET A 276 -0.88 31.48 -4.01
CA MET A 276 -1.86 32.18 -4.84
C MET A 276 -1.26 32.71 -6.16
N LEU A 277 0.02 33.05 -6.17
CA LEU A 277 0.71 33.48 -7.40
C LEU A 277 0.81 32.31 -8.38
N THR A 278 1.13 31.13 -7.86
CA THR A 278 1.16 29.89 -8.67
C THR A 278 -0.23 29.57 -9.20
N ALA A 279 -1.26 29.60 -8.36
CA ALA A 279 -2.63 29.34 -8.78
C ALA A 279 -3.08 30.26 -9.93
N ARG A 280 -2.82 31.57 -9.81
CA ARG A 280 -3.18 32.55 -10.84
C ARG A 280 -2.35 32.41 -12.10
N ALA A 281 -1.03 32.21 -11.96
CA ALA A 281 -0.11 32.10 -13.11
C ALA A 281 -0.43 30.91 -14.03
N PHE A 282 -0.94 29.82 -13.46
CA PHE A 282 -1.29 28.59 -14.19
C PHE A 282 -2.80 28.38 -14.32
N GLY A 283 -3.65 29.36 -13.96
CA GLY A 283 -5.10 29.24 -14.06
C GLY A 283 -5.68 28.08 -13.26
N LEU A 284 -5.11 27.78 -12.09
CA LEU A 284 -5.50 26.61 -11.30
C LEU A 284 -6.72 26.91 -10.43
N HIS A 285 -7.67 26.01 -10.44
CA HIS A 285 -8.77 25.91 -9.49
C HIS A 285 -8.36 24.99 -8.33
N LEU A 286 -8.83 25.31 -7.12
CA LEU A 286 -8.48 24.58 -5.90
C LEU A 286 -9.71 23.89 -5.32
N ALA A 287 -9.52 22.70 -4.79
CA ALA A 287 -10.54 22.01 -4.01
C ALA A 287 -9.91 21.21 -2.87
N VAL A 288 -10.71 20.94 -1.84
CA VAL A 288 -10.33 20.09 -0.74
C VAL A 288 -11.36 18.99 -0.51
N THR A 289 -10.91 17.78 -0.25
CA THR A 289 -11.74 16.65 0.18
C THR A 289 -11.43 16.28 1.62
N ALA A 290 -12.40 15.69 2.32
CA ALA A 290 -12.16 14.96 3.56
C ALA A 290 -11.66 13.54 3.23
N LEU A 291 -10.71 13.05 4.00
CA LEU A 291 -10.16 11.70 3.86
C LEU A 291 -10.27 10.97 5.20
N ASP A 292 -10.97 9.86 5.23
CA ASP A 292 -11.09 9.05 6.45
C ASP A 292 -9.88 8.09 6.64
N ARG A 293 -9.85 7.40 7.79
CA ARG A 293 -8.78 6.47 8.10
C ARG A 293 -8.74 5.24 7.18
N TRP A 294 -9.84 4.96 6.48
CA TRP A 294 -9.97 3.81 5.58
C TRP A 294 -9.62 4.14 4.13
N GLY A 295 -9.22 5.38 3.85
CA GLY A 295 -8.83 5.84 2.51
C GLY A 295 -9.99 6.29 1.64
N ARG A 296 -11.21 6.47 2.20
CA ARG A 296 -12.35 7.00 1.44
C ARG A 296 -12.31 8.52 1.45
N GLU A 297 -12.66 9.11 0.31
CA GLU A 297 -12.78 10.55 0.15
C GLU A 297 -14.22 11.01 0.08
N SER A 298 -14.45 12.23 0.56
CA SER A 298 -15.71 12.94 0.36
C SER A 298 -15.76 13.55 -1.05
N ALA A 299 -16.96 14.03 -1.43
CA ALA A 299 -17.06 14.94 -2.56
C ALA A 299 -16.19 16.21 -2.32
N PRO A 300 -15.55 16.76 -3.37
CA PRO A 300 -14.69 17.93 -3.26
C PRO A 300 -15.45 19.20 -2.88
N LEU A 301 -14.85 20.00 -2.02
CA LEU A 301 -15.28 21.36 -1.68
C LEU A 301 -14.39 22.34 -2.46
N PRO A 302 -14.95 23.14 -3.41
CA PRO A 302 -14.17 24.17 -4.07
C PRO A 302 -13.66 25.22 -3.09
N LEU A 303 -12.44 25.71 -3.30
CA LEU A 303 -11.82 26.76 -2.51
C LEU A 303 -11.70 28.04 -3.34
N PRO A 304 -12.08 29.22 -2.81
CA PRO A 304 -11.93 30.48 -3.54
C PRO A 304 -10.46 30.86 -3.68
N LEU A 305 -10.07 31.49 -4.76
CA LEU A 305 -8.76 32.15 -4.86
C LEU A 305 -8.82 33.44 -4.03
N ILE A 306 -7.94 33.54 -3.04
CA ILE A 306 -7.87 34.68 -2.11
C ILE A 306 -6.96 35.77 -2.69
N GLU A 307 -7.34 37.03 -2.58
CA GLU A 307 -6.55 38.18 -3.02
C GLU A 307 -5.38 38.51 -2.10
#